data_319e5e1f34488aaf00a5482c180d355e
#
_entry.id   319e5e1f34488aaf00a5482c180d355e
#
_cell.length_a   1.000
_cell.length_b   1.000
_cell.length_c   1.000
_cell.angle_alpha   90.00
_cell.angle_beta   90.00
_cell.angle_gamma   90.00
#
_symmetry.space_group_name_H-M   'P 1'
#
loop_
_entity.id
_entity.type
_entity.pdbx_description
1 polymer ?
#
loop_
_entity_poly.entity_id
_entity_poly.type
_entity_poly.pdbx_seq_one_letter_code
_entity_poly.pdbx_strand_id
1 'polypeptide(L)'
;EESQQKDSHIIVNVSGNSPQTYAETAEKIDSLSGIPAIELNISCPNVKKGGMAFGVTPEGAASVVREVRRRFSKTLIVKLSPNVTDITSIAKACEAEGADALSLINTIMGMSIDIERRQPRLSIRTGGLSGPAVKPVALRMVYDVAHAVNLPVIGLGGISTPEDAIEFFMAGATAIQVGTANFIDPQVSLKIRDGISRWLDQ
;
A
#
# COMPACT_ATOMS: atom_id res chain seq x y z
N GLU A 1 -8.81 17.46 -16.21
CA GLU A 1 -8.72 17.54 -17.70
C GLU A 1 -7.29 17.44 -18.21
N GLU A 2 -6.27 18.02 -17.52
CA GLU A 2 -4.85 17.90 -17.94
C GLU A 2 -4.26 16.49 -17.79
N SER A 3 -4.81 15.62 -16.91
CA SER A 3 -4.30 14.26 -16.71
C SER A 3 -4.68 13.29 -17.82
N GLN A 4 -5.68 13.59 -18.63
CA GLN A 4 -6.13 12.73 -19.75
C GLN A 4 -5.21 12.80 -20.98
N GLN A 5 -4.31 13.79 -21.06
CA GLN A 5 -3.35 13.93 -22.17
C GLN A 5 -1.99 13.25 -21.94
N LYS A 6 -1.77 12.62 -20.76
CA LYS A 6 -0.53 11.91 -20.47
C LYS A 6 -0.84 10.42 -20.35
N ASP A 7 0.04 9.56 -20.84
CA ASP A 7 -0.01 8.09 -20.71
C ASP A 7 0.14 7.62 -19.23
N SER A 8 -0.55 8.29 -18.31
CA SER A 8 -0.49 8.01 -16.88
C SER A 8 -1.88 8.08 -16.26
N HIS A 9 -2.19 7.12 -15.40
CA HIS A 9 -3.43 7.05 -14.64
C HIS A 9 -3.23 7.53 -13.21
N ILE A 10 -4.27 8.16 -12.65
CA ILE A 10 -4.29 8.57 -11.23
C ILE A 10 -5.02 7.50 -10.44
N ILE A 11 -4.35 6.93 -9.45
CA ILE A 11 -4.95 6.05 -8.43
C ILE A 11 -5.06 6.87 -7.14
N VAL A 12 -6.27 7.05 -6.63
CA VAL A 12 -6.51 7.85 -5.42
C VAL A 12 -6.37 6.96 -4.19
N ASN A 13 -5.45 7.35 -3.28
CA ASN A 13 -5.33 6.69 -1.98
C ASN A 13 -6.41 7.20 -1.02
N VAL A 14 -7.25 6.29 -0.52
CA VAL A 14 -8.42 6.61 0.31
C VAL A 14 -8.18 6.13 1.74
N SER A 15 -8.37 7.03 2.71
CA SER A 15 -8.36 6.74 4.14
C SER A 15 -9.69 7.10 4.78
N GLY A 16 -10.03 6.41 5.88
CA GLY A 16 -11.26 6.67 6.63
C GLY A 16 -11.11 6.28 8.10
N ASN A 17 -12.10 6.62 8.90
CA ASN A 17 -12.16 6.29 10.33
C ASN A 17 -13.29 5.28 10.68
N SER A 18 -14.06 4.88 9.68
CA SER A 18 -15.07 3.82 9.77
C SER A 18 -15.30 3.21 8.38
N PRO A 19 -15.82 1.98 8.26
CA PRO A 19 -16.16 1.39 6.96
C PRO A 19 -17.07 2.31 6.13
N GLN A 20 -18.00 3.01 6.77
CA GLN A 20 -18.91 3.96 6.14
C GLN A 20 -18.17 5.13 5.50
N THR A 21 -17.22 5.75 6.22
CA THR A 21 -16.46 6.91 5.69
C THR A 21 -15.56 6.52 4.53
N TYR A 22 -14.99 5.31 4.53
CA TYR A 22 -14.31 4.76 3.36
C TYR A 22 -15.25 4.65 2.16
N ALA A 23 -16.43 4.05 2.38
CA ALA A 23 -17.42 3.82 1.33
C ALA A 23 -18.01 5.12 0.76
N GLU A 24 -18.33 6.10 1.60
CA GLU A 24 -18.82 7.41 1.17
C GLU A 24 -17.78 8.17 0.33
N THR A 25 -16.49 8.05 0.69
CA THR A 25 -15.41 8.67 -0.09
C THR A 25 -15.24 7.96 -1.43
N ALA A 26 -15.26 6.62 -1.43
CA ALA A 26 -15.15 5.81 -2.63
C ALA A 26 -16.32 6.07 -3.61
N GLU A 27 -17.55 6.18 -3.12
CA GLU A 27 -18.74 6.48 -3.90
C GLU A 27 -18.64 7.84 -4.62
N LYS A 28 -18.12 8.87 -3.95
CA LYS A 28 -17.85 10.16 -4.59
C LYS A 28 -16.82 10.06 -5.72
N ILE A 29 -15.80 9.22 -5.53
CA ILE A 29 -14.76 9.02 -6.54
C ILE A 29 -15.30 8.15 -7.69
N ASP A 30 -16.20 7.24 -7.43
CA ASP A 30 -16.80 6.36 -8.45
C ASP A 30 -17.45 7.15 -9.58
N SER A 31 -18.08 8.29 -9.25
CA SER A 31 -18.72 9.19 -10.22
C SER A 31 -17.73 9.97 -11.12
N LEU A 32 -16.43 10.00 -10.78
CA LEU A 32 -15.42 10.77 -11.52
C LEU A 32 -14.85 9.96 -12.69
N SER A 33 -15.00 10.44 -13.92
CA SER A 33 -14.57 9.74 -15.15
C SER A 33 -13.06 9.57 -15.29
N GLY A 34 -12.26 10.48 -14.73
CA GLY A 34 -10.79 10.48 -14.85
C GLY A 34 -10.04 9.62 -13.85
N ILE A 35 -10.73 8.90 -12.94
CA ILE A 35 -10.11 8.07 -11.89
C ILE A 35 -10.53 6.62 -12.09
N PRO A 36 -9.63 5.75 -12.61
CA PRO A 36 -9.95 4.35 -12.91
C PRO A 36 -9.88 3.43 -11.69
N ALA A 37 -9.17 3.84 -10.63
CA ALA A 37 -8.92 3.00 -9.47
C ALA A 37 -8.77 3.80 -8.18
N ILE A 38 -9.03 3.14 -7.05
CA ILE A 38 -8.66 3.63 -5.72
C ILE A 38 -7.78 2.63 -4.99
N GLU A 39 -6.95 3.13 -4.08
CA GLU A 39 -6.17 2.32 -3.13
C GLU A 39 -6.67 2.60 -1.72
N LEU A 40 -7.29 1.62 -1.06
CA LEU A 40 -7.74 1.73 0.32
C LEU A 40 -6.57 1.60 1.29
N ASN A 41 -6.26 2.65 2.03
CA ASN A 41 -5.28 2.61 3.10
C ASN A 41 -5.95 2.20 4.42
N ILE A 42 -6.09 0.89 4.64
CA ILE A 42 -6.69 0.34 5.88
C ILE A 42 -5.72 0.29 7.06
N SER A 43 -4.48 0.74 6.86
CA SER A 43 -3.39 0.68 7.86
C SER A 43 -3.32 1.90 8.77
N CYS A 44 -4.25 2.88 8.65
CA CYS A 44 -4.16 4.15 9.36
C CYS A 44 -4.40 3.97 10.87
N PRO A 45 -3.42 4.28 11.76
CA PRO A 45 -3.55 4.11 13.22
C PRO A 45 -4.41 5.19 13.88
N ASN A 46 -4.96 6.15 13.13
CA ASN A 46 -5.60 7.36 13.65
C ASN A 46 -7.09 7.21 14.00
N VAL A 47 -7.53 6.06 14.49
CA VAL A 47 -8.91 5.88 14.95
C VAL A 47 -9.02 6.30 16.42
N LYS A 48 -9.41 7.55 16.68
CA LYS A 48 -9.52 8.17 18.02
C LYS A 48 -10.65 7.65 18.92
N LYS A 49 -11.44 6.66 18.52
CA LYS A 49 -12.47 6.05 19.39
C LYS A 49 -12.61 4.55 19.10
N GLY A 50 -12.14 3.73 20.02
CA GLY A 50 -12.31 2.28 19.96
C GLY A 50 -11.22 1.51 19.21
N GLY A 51 -10.26 2.15 18.66
CA GLY A 51 -8.84 1.92 18.46
C GLY A 51 -8.33 0.71 17.74
N MET A 52 -9.07 -0.07 16.99
CA MET A 52 -8.42 -1.07 16.14
C MET A 52 -8.30 -0.52 14.72
N ALA A 53 -7.04 -0.42 14.23
CA ALA A 53 -6.79 -0.23 12.81
C ALA A 53 -7.44 -1.39 12.05
N PHE A 54 -8.31 -1.08 11.07
CA PHE A 54 -9.06 -2.10 10.34
C PHE A 54 -8.15 -3.12 9.64
N GLY A 55 -6.94 -2.74 9.28
CA GLY A 55 -5.98 -3.59 8.58
C GLY A 55 -5.16 -4.52 9.49
N VAL A 56 -5.48 -4.68 10.78
CA VAL A 56 -4.71 -5.57 11.68
C VAL A 56 -5.41 -6.91 11.95
N THR A 57 -6.67 -7.06 11.55
CA THR A 57 -7.39 -8.33 11.61
C THR A 57 -8.12 -8.62 10.30
N PRO A 58 -8.32 -9.90 9.94
CA PRO A 58 -9.10 -10.29 8.75
C PRO A 58 -10.50 -9.71 8.74
N GLU A 59 -11.20 -9.73 9.88
CA GLU A 59 -12.58 -9.26 10.02
C GLU A 59 -12.66 -7.74 9.84
N GLY A 60 -11.68 -7.00 10.39
CA GLY A 60 -11.57 -5.54 10.22
C GLY A 60 -11.38 -5.16 8.76
N ALA A 61 -10.42 -5.80 8.07
CA ALA A 61 -10.16 -5.58 6.66
C ALA A 61 -11.38 -5.94 5.80
N ALA A 62 -11.97 -7.12 6.01
CA ALA A 62 -13.17 -7.58 5.33
C ALA A 62 -14.33 -6.59 5.46
N SER A 63 -14.54 -6.02 6.65
CA SER A 63 -15.64 -5.07 6.90
C SER A 63 -15.52 -3.81 6.05
N VAL A 64 -14.31 -3.28 5.88
CA VAL A 64 -14.05 -2.09 5.05
C VAL A 64 -14.21 -2.42 3.57
N VAL A 65 -13.57 -3.50 3.09
CA VAL A 65 -13.61 -3.89 1.68
C VAL A 65 -15.05 -4.17 1.23
N ARG A 66 -15.82 -4.93 2.02
CA ARG A 66 -17.24 -5.22 1.76
C ARG A 66 -18.07 -3.97 1.62
N GLU A 67 -17.94 -3.02 2.54
CA GLU A 67 -18.73 -1.79 2.53
C GLU A 67 -18.36 -0.88 1.36
N VAL A 68 -17.06 -0.79 1.04
CA VAL A 68 -16.59 -0.04 -0.12
C VAL A 68 -17.02 -0.70 -1.43
N ARG A 69 -16.87 -2.02 -1.57
CA ARG A 69 -17.23 -2.74 -2.81
C ARG A 69 -18.70 -2.58 -3.19
N ARG A 70 -19.58 -2.42 -2.22
CA ARG A 70 -21.01 -2.18 -2.48
C ARG A 70 -21.31 -0.86 -3.18
N ARG A 71 -20.42 0.13 -3.07
CA ARG A 71 -20.61 1.49 -3.56
C ARG A 71 -19.58 1.94 -4.60
N PHE A 72 -18.58 1.14 -4.85
CA PHE A 72 -17.48 1.45 -5.77
C PHE A 72 -17.38 0.35 -6.84
N SER A 73 -17.59 0.73 -8.10
CA SER A 73 -17.67 -0.22 -9.23
C SER A 73 -16.35 -0.46 -9.95
N LYS A 74 -15.37 0.45 -9.77
CA LYS A 74 -14.07 0.42 -10.48
C LYS A 74 -13.03 -0.42 -9.74
N THR A 75 -11.78 -0.37 -10.19
CA THR A 75 -10.67 -1.13 -9.61
C THR A 75 -10.38 -0.74 -8.16
N LEU A 76 -10.50 -1.71 -7.27
CA LEU A 76 -10.32 -1.59 -5.83
C LEU A 76 -9.04 -2.27 -5.38
N ILE A 77 -8.03 -1.47 -5.06
CA ILE A 77 -6.76 -1.94 -4.49
C ILE A 77 -6.83 -1.81 -2.97
N VAL A 78 -6.33 -2.79 -2.22
CA VAL A 78 -6.28 -2.72 -0.76
C VAL A 78 -4.83 -2.74 -0.28
N LYS A 79 -4.43 -1.68 0.44
CA LYS A 79 -3.07 -1.53 0.97
C LYS A 79 -2.95 -2.11 2.37
N LEU A 80 -2.16 -3.18 2.48
CA LEU A 80 -2.00 -3.97 3.69
C LEU A 80 -0.91 -3.42 4.62
N SER A 81 -1.13 -3.62 5.92
CA SER A 81 -0.19 -3.27 6.99
C SER A 81 0.84 -4.38 7.23
N PRO A 82 2.13 -4.04 7.42
CA PRO A 82 3.13 -5.02 7.87
C PRO A 82 3.09 -5.30 9.38
N ASN A 83 2.34 -4.49 10.15
CA ASN A 83 2.33 -4.55 11.62
C ASN A 83 1.31 -5.58 12.12
N VAL A 84 1.41 -6.80 11.60
CA VAL A 84 0.51 -7.92 11.86
C VAL A 84 1.31 -9.22 11.99
N THR A 85 0.72 -10.22 12.63
CA THR A 85 1.37 -11.52 12.77
C THR A 85 1.25 -12.35 11.50
N ASP A 86 0.08 -12.32 10.86
CA ASP A 86 -0.22 -13.07 9.63
C ASP A 86 -0.90 -12.13 8.61
N ILE A 87 -0.11 -11.68 7.62
CA ILE A 87 -0.60 -10.81 6.55
C ILE A 87 -1.42 -11.61 5.51
N THR A 88 -1.17 -12.91 5.38
CA THR A 88 -1.84 -13.74 4.38
C THR A 88 -3.30 -13.99 4.71
N SER A 89 -3.64 -14.11 5.99
CA SER A 89 -5.03 -14.22 6.44
C SER A 89 -5.84 -12.95 6.12
N ILE A 90 -5.22 -11.78 6.25
CA ILE A 90 -5.85 -10.49 5.91
C ILE A 90 -5.99 -10.36 4.40
N ALA A 91 -4.98 -10.76 3.63
CA ALA A 91 -5.02 -10.76 2.17
C ALA A 91 -6.18 -11.60 1.62
N LYS A 92 -6.34 -12.84 2.13
CA LYS A 92 -7.46 -13.72 1.78
C LYS A 92 -8.83 -13.14 2.13
N ALA A 93 -8.93 -12.46 3.27
CA ALA A 93 -10.17 -11.79 3.67
C ALA A 93 -10.52 -10.63 2.72
N CYS A 94 -9.54 -9.86 2.27
CA CYS A 94 -9.75 -8.80 1.27
C CYS A 94 -10.17 -9.37 -0.09
N GLU A 95 -9.54 -10.47 -0.54
CA GLU A 95 -9.90 -11.18 -1.77
C GLU A 95 -11.35 -11.67 -1.72
N ALA A 96 -11.75 -12.31 -0.63
CA ALA A 96 -13.10 -12.83 -0.44
C ALA A 96 -14.20 -11.74 -0.47
N GLU A 97 -13.86 -10.52 -0.12
CA GLU A 97 -14.79 -9.38 -0.11
C GLU A 97 -14.75 -8.53 -1.40
N GLY A 98 -14.01 -8.98 -2.43
CA GLY A 98 -14.04 -8.39 -3.76
C GLY A 98 -13.03 -7.27 -4.00
N ALA A 99 -11.87 -7.31 -3.34
CA ALA A 99 -10.71 -6.56 -3.79
C ALA A 99 -10.26 -7.05 -5.18
N ASP A 100 -9.81 -6.14 -6.05
CA ASP A 100 -9.29 -6.48 -7.39
C ASP A 100 -7.76 -6.65 -7.38
N ALA A 101 -7.07 -6.01 -6.43
CA ALA A 101 -5.63 -6.14 -6.24
C ALA A 101 -5.25 -5.82 -4.78
N LEU A 102 -4.07 -6.26 -4.38
CA LEU A 102 -3.49 -5.95 -3.07
C LEU A 102 -2.19 -5.18 -3.26
N SER A 103 -1.95 -4.16 -2.41
CA SER A 103 -0.66 -3.49 -2.33
C SER A 103 -0.06 -3.67 -0.94
N LEU A 104 1.22 -3.95 -0.86
CA LEU A 104 1.94 -4.11 0.41
C LEU A 104 3.44 -3.87 0.24
N ILE A 105 4.06 -3.25 1.23
CA ILE A 105 3.60 -2.99 2.58
C ILE A 105 3.44 -1.49 2.86
N ASN A 106 2.60 -1.16 3.86
CA ASN A 106 2.66 0.14 4.50
C ASN A 106 3.91 0.22 5.40
N THR A 107 4.13 1.32 6.11
CA THR A 107 5.30 1.52 6.98
C THR A 107 5.32 0.59 8.20
N ILE A 108 6.52 0.19 8.61
CA ILE A 108 6.73 -0.57 9.85
C ILE A 108 6.75 0.40 11.04
N MET A 109 6.10 0.05 12.14
CA MET A 109 6.11 0.88 13.34
C MET A 109 7.53 0.94 13.93
N GLY A 110 8.03 2.16 14.09
CA GLY A 110 9.35 2.44 14.65
C GLY A 110 9.34 3.57 15.66
N MET A 111 10.50 3.80 16.29
CA MET A 111 10.72 4.88 17.26
C MET A 111 12.15 5.41 17.17
N SER A 112 12.34 6.71 17.48
CA SER A 112 13.64 7.31 17.64
C SER A 112 13.66 8.16 18.92
N ILE A 113 14.77 8.07 19.67
CA ILE A 113 15.00 8.82 20.90
C ILE A 113 16.03 9.93 20.64
N ASP A 114 15.74 11.13 21.11
CA ASP A 114 16.70 12.21 21.24
C ASP A 114 17.41 12.04 22.59
N ILE A 115 18.67 11.64 22.54
CA ILE A 115 19.46 11.33 23.75
C ILE A 115 19.82 12.58 24.56
N GLU A 116 19.93 13.73 23.91
CA GLU A 116 20.25 14.99 24.58
C GLU A 116 19.03 15.53 25.31
N ARG A 117 17.86 15.52 24.65
CA ARG A 117 16.58 15.93 25.22
C ARG A 117 15.92 14.86 26.09
N ARG A 118 16.45 13.63 26.07
CA ARG A 118 15.94 12.45 26.81
C ARG A 118 14.45 12.19 26.57
N GLN A 119 14.01 12.32 25.32
CA GLN A 119 12.60 12.15 24.93
C GLN A 119 12.48 11.60 23.50
N PRO A 120 11.31 11.06 23.11
CA PRO A 120 11.06 10.67 21.71
C PRO A 120 11.24 11.86 20.77
N ARG A 121 11.85 11.63 19.60
CA ARG A 121 11.98 12.65 18.55
C ARG A 121 10.64 13.07 17.97
N LEU A 122 9.71 12.12 17.88
CA LEU A 122 8.36 12.39 17.38
C LEU A 122 7.42 12.70 18.55
N SER A 123 6.60 13.75 18.43
CA SER A 123 5.60 14.13 19.45
C SER A 123 4.59 13.00 19.74
N ILE A 124 4.30 12.15 18.75
CA ILE A 124 3.43 10.98 18.85
C ILE A 124 4.18 9.71 19.32
N ARG A 125 5.45 9.83 19.74
CA ARG A 125 6.38 8.80 20.22
C ARG A 125 6.84 7.82 19.15
N THR A 126 5.94 7.17 18.40
CA THR A 126 6.23 6.21 17.35
C THR A 126 5.88 6.78 15.99
N GLY A 127 6.45 6.23 14.94
CA GLY A 127 6.17 6.63 13.55
C GLY A 127 6.46 5.50 12.58
N GLY A 128 6.12 5.71 11.32
CA GLY A 128 6.36 4.74 10.26
C GLY A 128 7.81 4.75 9.80
N LEU A 129 8.48 3.61 9.88
CA LEU A 129 9.78 3.36 9.25
C LEU A 129 9.56 2.97 7.79
N SER A 130 10.28 3.64 6.87
CA SER A 130 10.29 3.37 5.43
C SER A 130 11.70 3.50 4.87
N GLY A 131 11.87 3.26 3.57
CA GLY A 131 13.15 3.30 2.88
C GLY A 131 13.86 1.94 2.84
N PRO A 132 15.13 1.88 2.38
CA PRO A 132 15.82 0.61 2.07
C PRO A 132 15.85 -0.42 3.21
N ALA A 133 15.87 0.04 4.46
CA ALA A 133 15.90 -0.83 5.64
C ALA A 133 14.69 -1.78 5.76
N VAL A 134 13.55 -1.43 5.19
CA VAL A 134 12.34 -2.28 5.27
C VAL A 134 12.22 -3.27 4.11
N LYS A 135 13.08 -3.17 3.06
CA LYS A 135 12.98 -4.01 1.85
C LYS A 135 12.94 -5.51 2.15
N PRO A 136 13.80 -6.11 2.98
CA PRO A 136 13.74 -7.55 3.23
C PRO A 136 12.42 -8.02 3.85
N VAL A 137 11.80 -7.21 4.70
CA VAL A 137 10.50 -7.50 5.30
C VAL A 137 9.40 -7.40 4.26
N ALA A 138 9.41 -6.32 3.46
CA ALA A 138 8.45 -6.10 2.40
C ALA A 138 8.49 -7.22 1.35
N LEU A 139 9.69 -7.59 0.90
CA LEU A 139 9.92 -8.64 -0.09
C LEU A 139 9.36 -9.98 0.38
N ARG A 140 9.66 -10.39 1.63
CA ARG A 140 9.11 -11.61 2.23
C ARG A 140 7.57 -11.57 2.27
N MET A 141 6.99 -10.46 2.73
CA MET A 141 5.53 -10.34 2.82
C MET A 141 4.85 -10.38 1.44
N VAL A 142 5.46 -9.75 0.43
CA VAL A 142 4.97 -9.83 -0.96
C VAL A 142 5.01 -11.27 -1.46
N TYR A 143 6.11 -12.00 -1.22
CA TYR A 143 6.22 -13.41 -1.56
C TYR A 143 5.11 -14.24 -0.90
N ASP A 144 4.94 -14.09 0.42
CA ASP A 144 3.93 -14.84 1.18
C ASP A 144 2.51 -14.58 0.64
N VAL A 145 2.16 -13.31 0.37
CA VAL A 145 0.82 -12.94 -0.12
C VAL A 145 0.61 -13.38 -1.57
N ALA A 146 1.59 -13.18 -2.47
CA ALA A 146 1.48 -13.58 -3.86
C ALA A 146 1.26 -15.09 -4.05
N HIS A 147 1.73 -15.92 -3.09
CA HIS A 147 1.50 -17.36 -3.09
C HIS A 147 0.22 -17.79 -2.32
N ALA A 148 -0.45 -16.85 -1.66
CA ALA A 148 -1.61 -17.14 -0.82
C ALA A 148 -2.96 -16.73 -1.44
N VAL A 149 -2.94 -15.83 -2.43
CA VAL A 149 -4.13 -15.29 -3.12
C VAL A 149 -3.99 -15.41 -4.63
N ASN A 150 -5.13 -15.24 -5.36
CA ASN A 150 -5.13 -15.23 -6.82
C ASN A 150 -5.16 -13.80 -7.40
N LEU A 151 -5.15 -12.78 -6.54
CA LEU A 151 -5.18 -11.39 -6.96
C LEU A 151 -3.78 -10.89 -7.40
N PRO A 152 -3.72 -9.92 -8.33
CA PRO A 152 -2.50 -9.17 -8.57
C PRO A 152 -1.96 -8.53 -7.30
N VAL A 153 -0.65 -8.63 -7.08
CA VAL A 153 0.03 -8.06 -5.91
C VAL A 153 0.96 -6.94 -6.36
N ILE A 154 0.81 -5.77 -5.75
CA ILE A 154 1.64 -4.60 -5.97
C ILE A 154 2.64 -4.50 -4.83
N GLY A 155 3.93 -4.70 -5.13
CA GLY A 155 5.00 -4.66 -4.13
C GLY A 155 5.50 -3.24 -3.85
N LEU A 156 5.65 -2.89 -2.57
CA LEU A 156 6.28 -1.64 -2.15
C LEU A 156 6.97 -1.78 -0.79
N GLY A 157 8.02 -0.99 -0.60
CA GLY A 157 8.79 -0.95 0.64
C GLY A 157 10.29 -1.08 0.39
N GLY A 158 10.98 0.06 0.38
CA GLY A 158 12.43 0.12 0.25
C GLY A 158 12.98 0.01 -1.16
N ILE A 159 12.14 0.03 -2.19
CA ILE A 159 12.57 0.02 -3.60
C ILE A 159 13.24 1.36 -3.92
N SER A 160 14.49 1.32 -4.36
CA SER A 160 15.31 2.48 -4.70
C SER A 160 16.15 2.30 -5.96
N THR A 161 16.31 1.06 -6.45
CA THR A 161 17.05 0.71 -7.65
C THR A 161 16.24 -0.22 -8.56
N PRO A 162 16.65 -0.39 -9.83
CA PRO A 162 16.04 -1.39 -10.72
C PRO A 162 16.14 -2.81 -10.18
N GLU A 163 17.26 -3.15 -9.56
CA GLU A 163 17.50 -4.49 -8.98
C GLU A 163 16.51 -4.76 -7.84
N ASP A 164 16.24 -3.76 -6.98
CA ASP A 164 15.22 -3.88 -5.95
C ASP A 164 13.85 -4.22 -6.57
N ALA A 165 13.46 -3.53 -7.64
CA ALA A 165 12.19 -3.76 -8.32
C ALA A 165 12.11 -5.18 -8.93
N ILE A 166 13.19 -5.66 -9.53
CA ILE A 166 13.28 -7.00 -10.11
C ILE A 166 13.13 -8.07 -9.01
N GLU A 167 13.73 -7.87 -7.83
CA GLU A 167 13.52 -8.77 -6.69
C GLU A 167 12.03 -8.89 -6.32
N PHE A 168 11.29 -7.77 -6.33
CA PHE A 168 9.85 -7.81 -6.05
C PHE A 168 9.05 -8.55 -7.14
N PHE A 169 9.39 -8.40 -8.42
CA PHE A 169 8.77 -9.18 -9.49
C PHE A 169 9.08 -10.67 -9.35
N MET A 170 10.32 -11.03 -9.02
CA MET A 170 10.71 -12.43 -8.74
C MET A 170 9.98 -12.99 -7.51
N ALA A 171 9.62 -12.16 -6.54
CA ALA A 171 8.82 -12.55 -5.38
C ALA A 171 7.33 -12.73 -5.71
N GLY A 172 6.89 -12.45 -6.94
CA GLY A 172 5.52 -12.62 -7.39
C GLY A 172 4.70 -11.34 -7.48
N ALA A 173 5.32 -10.16 -7.31
CA ALA A 173 4.62 -8.90 -7.56
C ALA A 173 4.31 -8.75 -9.05
N THR A 174 3.09 -8.28 -9.36
CA THR A 174 2.65 -7.92 -10.73
C THR A 174 3.06 -6.50 -11.11
N ALA A 175 3.16 -5.63 -10.12
CA ALA A 175 3.58 -4.23 -10.25
C ALA A 175 4.31 -3.79 -8.97
N ILE A 176 4.94 -2.60 -9.03
CA ILE A 176 5.63 -2.02 -7.87
C ILE A 176 5.19 -0.57 -7.64
N GLN A 177 5.37 -0.09 -6.41
CA GLN A 177 5.24 1.32 -6.06
C GLN A 177 6.54 1.81 -5.42
N VAL A 178 6.98 3.02 -5.81
CA VAL A 178 8.15 3.67 -5.25
C VAL A 178 7.69 4.85 -4.40
N GLY A 179 7.99 4.83 -3.11
CA GLY A 179 7.60 5.86 -2.15
C GLY A 179 8.78 6.74 -1.75
N THR A 180 9.44 6.40 -0.66
CA THR A 180 10.48 7.18 0.01
C THR A 180 11.61 7.65 -0.91
N ALA A 181 12.03 6.83 -1.87
CA ALA A 181 13.11 7.17 -2.79
C ALA A 181 12.82 8.41 -3.65
N ASN A 182 11.53 8.71 -3.93
CA ASN A 182 11.15 9.93 -4.67
C ASN A 182 11.46 11.23 -3.91
N PHE A 183 11.56 11.19 -2.58
CA PHE A 183 11.96 12.35 -1.78
C PHE A 183 13.47 12.64 -1.88
N ILE A 184 14.27 11.62 -2.24
CA ILE A 184 15.71 11.74 -2.43
C ILE A 184 16.02 12.11 -3.88
N ASP A 185 15.39 11.40 -4.83
CA ASP A 185 15.52 11.61 -6.26
C ASP A 185 14.15 11.56 -6.93
N PRO A 186 13.57 12.71 -7.32
CA PRO A 186 12.26 12.76 -7.99
C PRO A 186 12.18 12.01 -9.33
N GLN A 187 13.33 11.68 -9.93
CA GLN A 187 13.41 10.91 -11.18
C GLN A 187 13.63 9.42 -10.97
N VAL A 188 13.70 8.95 -9.73
CA VAL A 188 14.04 7.56 -9.41
C VAL A 188 13.10 6.55 -10.08
N SER A 189 11.80 6.84 -10.14
CA SER A 189 10.82 5.95 -10.77
C SER A 189 11.10 5.76 -12.27
N LEU A 190 11.53 6.81 -12.98
CA LEU A 190 11.94 6.71 -14.39
C LEU A 190 13.22 5.88 -14.53
N LYS A 191 14.21 6.10 -13.66
CA LYS A 191 15.48 5.34 -13.66
C LYS A 191 15.23 3.85 -13.40
N ILE A 192 14.31 3.53 -12.47
CA ILE A 192 13.91 2.15 -12.17
C ILE A 192 13.23 1.53 -13.39
N ARG A 193 12.25 2.21 -14.01
CA ARG A 193 11.59 1.75 -15.24
C ARG A 193 12.60 1.42 -16.34
N ASP A 194 13.50 2.35 -16.63
CA ASP A 194 14.47 2.19 -17.70
C ASP A 194 15.50 1.08 -17.37
N GLY A 195 15.80 0.87 -16.09
CA GLY A 195 16.66 -0.22 -15.64
C GLY A 195 15.99 -1.60 -15.76
N ILE A 196 14.68 -1.69 -15.45
CA ILE A 196 13.90 -2.92 -15.66
C ILE A 196 13.87 -3.27 -17.15
N SER A 197 13.61 -2.30 -18.03
CA SER A 197 13.62 -2.53 -19.49
C SER A 197 14.96 -3.11 -19.95
N ARG A 198 16.08 -2.49 -19.54
CA ARG A 198 17.41 -3.00 -19.89
C ARG A 198 17.70 -4.42 -19.37
N TRP A 199 17.14 -4.79 -18.22
CA TRP A 199 17.30 -6.13 -17.67
C TRP A 199 16.49 -7.17 -18.45
N LEU A 200 15.29 -6.80 -18.92
CA LEU A 200 14.44 -7.68 -19.74
C LEU A 200 15.01 -7.94 -21.16
N ASP A 201 15.87 -7.04 -21.65
CA ASP A 201 16.51 -7.14 -22.96
C ASP A 201 17.79 -8.02 -22.94
N GLN A 202 18.20 -8.57 -21.78
CA GLN A 202 19.38 -9.45 -21.63
C GLN A 202 19.00 -10.93 -21.83
#